data_d3d05da08ebf3e21b43a0445c8af6b0c
#
_entry.id   d3d05da08ebf3e21b43a0445c8af6b0c
#
_cell.length_a   1.000
_cell.length_b   1.000
_cell.length_c   1.000
_cell.angle_alpha   90.00
_cell.angle_beta   90.00
_cell.angle_gamma   90.00
#
_symmetry.space_group_name_H-M   'P 1'
#
loop_
_entity.id
_entity.type
_entity.pdbx_description
1 polymer ?
#
loop_
_entity_poly.entity_id
_entity_poly.type
_entity_poly.pdbx_seq_one_letter_code
_entity_poly.pdbx_strand_id
1 'polypeptide(L)'
;MLKKLLIFIVLLAPLVVASPLSDGAMRLIQIGNEIGSRDVVLRGKALLLKGAFDLNDFDAMYETSKQIRQGNELMGYAPQQRQANELLIKLVRRSYDTALYNYALYLLDGSDGFIKNELLALNLFEESFKVHGNADSAMMAGIIRNESLVPGTKARRRIDELITFAILNKVPGAQTYQTRYINKDYLHDLKPDSWRTWLDAQAL
;
A
#
# COMPACT_ATOMS: atom_id res chain seq x y z
N MET A 1 19.52 43.25 16.74
CA MET A 1 19.87 42.02 16.02
C MET A 1 19.15 40.87 16.66
N LEU A 2 17.96 40.48 16.16
CA LEU A 2 17.15 39.37 16.68
C LEU A 2 17.54 38.11 15.91
N LYS A 3 18.21 37.15 16.56
CA LYS A 3 18.50 35.84 16.00
C LYS A 3 17.16 35.06 15.93
N LYS A 4 16.66 34.82 14.71
CA LYS A 4 15.52 33.93 14.46
C LYS A 4 15.98 32.50 14.76
N LEU A 5 15.50 31.94 15.85
CA LEU A 5 15.63 30.53 16.19
C LEU A 5 14.68 29.77 15.28
N LEU A 6 15.22 29.07 14.27
CA LEU A 6 14.46 28.17 13.42
C LEU A 6 14.26 26.87 14.22
N ILE A 7 13.07 26.71 14.79
CA ILE A 7 12.67 25.45 15.42
C ILE A 7 12.34 24.46 14.29
N PHE A 8 13.24 23.52 14.05
CA PHE A 8 12.98 22.34 13.23
C PHE A 8 12.06 21.41 14.02
N ILE A 9 10.76 21.48 13.75
CA ILE A 9 9.82 20.45 14.21
C ILE A 9 10.05 19.25 13.31
N VAL A 10 10.85 18.28 13.79
CA VAL A 10 10.90 16.94 13.20
C VAL A 10 9.56 16.31 13.51
N LEU A 11 8.64 16.34 12.56
CA LEU A 11 7.45 15.51 12.58
C LEU A 11 7.92 14.05 12.45
N LEU A 12 8.10 13.39 13.59
CA LEU A 12 8.20 11.94 13.66
C LEU A 12 6.88 11.39 13.12
N ALA A 13 6.92 10.90 11.89
CA ALA A 13 5.81 10.09 11.38
C ALA A 13 5.57 8.96 12.40
N PRO A 14 4.32 8.73 12.84
CA PRO A 14 4.05 7.63 13.75
C PRO A 14 4.46 6.34 13.03
N LEU A 15 5.39 5.61 13.64
CA LEU A 15 5.61 4.21 13.27
C LEU A 15 4.25 3.52 13.41
N VAL A 16 3.69 3.10 12.29
CA VAL A 16 2.50 2.25 12.29
C VAL A 16 2.96 0.90 12.85
N VAL A 17 2.85 0.77 14.17
CA VAL A 17 3.05 -0.52 14.84
C VAL A 17 1.74 -1.26 14.64
N ALA A 18 1.81 -2.41 13.95
CA ALA A 18 0.66 -3.28 13.79
C ALA A 18 0.03 -3.56 15.16
N SER A 19 -1.30 -3.61 15.20
CA SER A 19 -2.03 -3.82 16.45
C SER A 19 -1.63 -5.16 17.06
N PRO A 20 -1.24 -5.20 18.34
CA PRO A 20 -0.89 -6.46 19.02
C PRO A 20 -2.01 -7.51 18.96
N LEU A 21 -3.26 -7.05 18.86
CA LEU A 21 -4.43 -7.94 18.74
C LEU A 21 -4.50 -8.57 17.35
N SER A 22 -4.29 -7.79 16.30
CA SER A 22 -4.25 -8.26 14.92
C SER A 22 -3.12 -9.26 14.71
N ASP A 23 -1.92 -8.94 15.18
CA ASP A 23 -0.76 -9.84 15.11
C ASP A 23 -1.00 -11.16 15.83
N GLY A 24 -1.55 -11.11 17.05
CA GLY A 24 -1.90 -12.30 17.83
C GLY A 24 -2.95 -13.16 17.13
N ALA A 25 -3.97 -12.53 16.56
CA ALA A 25 -5.01 -13.21 15.79
C ALA A 25 -4.44 -13.91 14.54
N MET A 26 -3.60 -13.21 13.78
CA MET A 26 -2.99 -13.77 12.57
C MET A 26 -2.02 -14.91 12.87
N ARG A 27 -1.25 -14.84 13.95
CA ARG A 27 -0.40 -15.96 14.39
C ARG A 27 -1.22 -17.21 14.71
N LEU A 28 -2.35 -17.07 15.41
CA LEU A 28 -3.24 -18.21 15.69
C LEU A 28 -3.81 -18.81 14.39
N ILE A 29 -4.22 -17.97 13.44
CA ILE A 29 -4.73 -18.43 12.15
C ILE A 29 -3.63 -19.18 11.39
N GLN A 30 -2.43 -18.63 11.33
CA GLN A 30 -1.30 -19.26 10.67
C GLN A 30 -0.97 -20.62 11.30
N ILE A 31 -0.74 -20.67 12.62
CA ILE A 31 -0.45 -21.92 13.33
C ILE A 31 -1.55 -22.94 13.11
N GLY A 32 -2.81 -22.53 13.25
CA GLY A 32 -3.94 -23.41 13.06
C GLY A 32 -4.03 -23.99 11.65
N ASN A 33 -3.73 -23.20 10.62
CA ASN A 33 -3.67 -23.67 9.23
C ASN A 33 -2.50 -24.66 9.02
N GLU A 34 -1.31 -24.39 9.60
CA GLU A 34 -0.13 -25.26 9.49
C GLU A 34 -0.35 -26.64 10.12
N ILE A 35 -1.02 -26.69 11.27
CA ILE A 35 -1.30 -27.97 11.97
C ILE A 35 -2.67 -28.56 11.64
N GLY A 36 -3.46 -27.94 10.76
CA GLY A 36 -4.81 -28.38 10.40
C GLY A 36 -5.83 -28.27 11.55
N SER A 37 -5.60 -27.42 12.54
CA SER A 37 -6.47 -27.29 13.71
C SER A 37 -7.52 -26.20 13.53
N ARG A 38 -8.75 -26.62 13.26
CA ARG A 38 -9.89 -25.71 13.14
C ARG A 38 -10.12 -24.88 14.41
N ASP A 39 -9.97 -25.46 15.57
CA ASP A 39 -10.21 -24.75 16.85
C ASP A 39 -9.25 -23.59 17.04
N VAL A 40 -7.96 -23.78 16.71
CA VAL A 40 -6.96 -22.72 16.79
C VAL A 40 -7.27 -21.61 15.78
N VAL A 41 -7.63 -21.96 14.54
CA VAL A 41 -8.02 -20.99 13.51
C VAL A 41 -9.27 -20.20 13.95
N LEU A 42 -10.28 -20.85 14.52
CA LEU A 42 -11.49 -20.16 14.97
C LEU A 42 -11.25 -19.21 16.15
N ARG A 43 -10.29 -19.51 17.04
CA ARG A 43 -9.86 -18.56 18.08
C ARG A 43 -9.21 -17.33 17.46
N GLY A 44 -8.32 -17.51 16.49
CA GLY A 44 -7.73 -16.40 15.75
C GLY A 44 -8.78 -15.58 15.03
N LYS A 45 -9.73 -16.22 14.34
CA LYS A 45 -10.88 -15.56 13.71
C LYS A 45 -11.68 -14.71 14.69
N ALA A 46 -12.01 -15.24 15.87
CA ALA A 46 -12.80 -14.51 16.87
C ALA A 46 -12.07 -13.23 17.34
N LEU A 47 -10.75 -13.31 17.58
CA LEU A 47 -9.93 -12.15 17.92
C LEU A 47 -9.86 -11.14 16.77
N LEU A 48 -9.69 -11.59 15.54
CA LEU A 48 -9.64 -10.74 14.37
C LEU A 48 -10.94 -9.97 14.17
N LEU A 49 -12.09 -10.66 14.27
CA LEU A 49 -13.41 -10.03 14.16
C LEU A 49 -13.70 -9.06 15.29
N LYS A 50 -13.29 -9.38 16.53
CA LYS A 50 -13.38 -8.47 17.66
C LYS A 50 -12.57 -7.22 17.42
N GLY A 51 -11.32 -7.35 16.96
CA GLY A 51 -10.49 -6.19 16.58
C GLY A 51 -11.17 -5.35 15.52
N ALA A 52 -11.60 -5.97 14.42
CA ALA A 52 -12.14 -5.30 13.26
C ALA A 52 -13.46 -4.54 13.53
N PHE A 53 -14.37 -5.14 14.30
CA PHE A 53 -15.74 -4.64 14.40
C PHE A 53 -16.08 -4.04 15.77
N ASP A 54 -15.51 -4.55 16.86
CA ASP A 54 -15.79 -4.03 18.20
C ASP A 54 -14.83 -2.91 18.59
N LEU A 55 -13.54 -3.04 18.19
CA LEU A 55 -12.50 -2.10 18.58
C LEU A 55 -12.13 -1.11 17.47
N ASN A 56 -12.69 -1.23 16.26
CA ASN A 56 -12.35 -0.43 15.08
C ASN A 56 -10.84 -0.45 14.76
N ASP A 57 -10.20 -1.58 14.99
CA ASP A 57 -8.80 -1.82 14.66
C ASP A 57 -8.67 -1.99 13.15
N PHE A 58 -7.96 -1.06 12.49
CA PHE A 58 -7.84 -1.05 11.03
C PHE A 58 -6.97 -2.17 10.50
N ASP A 59 -5.94 -2.60 11.25
CA ASP A 59 -5.12 -3.76 10.89
C ASP A 59 -5.98 -5.03 10.89
N ALA A 60 -6.75 -5.24 11.97
CA ALA A 60 -7.66 -6.37 12.05
C ALA A 60 -8.74 -6.34 10.96
N MET A 61 -9.26 -5.17 10.63
CA MET A 61 -10.25 -5.01 9.54
C MET A 61 -9.63 -5.32 8.18
N TYR A 62 -8.39 -4.90 7.95
CA TYR A 62 -7.66 -5.17 6.71
C TYR A 62 -7.35 -6.67 6.57
N GLU A 63 -6.84 -7.31 7.61
CA GLU A 63 -6.58 -8.75 7.62
C GLU A 63 -7.89 -9.56 7.45
N THR A 64 -8.99 -9.12 8.07
CA THR A 64 -10.32 -9.71 7.83
C THR A 64 -10.70 -9.63 6.35
N SER A 65 -10.50 -8.49 5.70
CA SER A 65 -10.75 -8.32 4.27
C SER A 65 -9.94 -9.29 3.42
N LYS A 66 -8.66 -9.51 3.75
CA LYS A 66 -7.80 -10.51 3.07
C LYS A 66 -8.31 -11.93 3.23
N GLN A 67 -8.64 -12.35 4.46
CA GLN A 67 -9.16 -13.69 4.72
C GLN A 67 -10.48 -13.96 3.98
N ILE A 68 -11.35 -12.96 3.88
CA ILE A 68 -12.61 -13.08 3.14
C ILE A 68 -12.35 -13.13 1.62
N ARG A 69 -11.38 -12.37 1.12
CA ARG A 69 -11.02 -12.34 -0.30
C ARG A 69 -10.44 -13.67 -0.77
N GLN A 70 -9.47 -14.18 -0.04
CA GLN A 70 -8.77 -15.42 -0.37
C GLN A 70 -9.61 -16.65 -0.08
N GLY A 71 -10.55 -16.54 0.86
CA GLY A 71 -11.19 -17.67 1.49
C GLY A 71 -10.27 -18.33 2.51
N ASN A 72 -10.87 -18.98 3.48
CA ASN A 72 -10.15 -19.81 4.46
C ASN A 72 -11.12 -20.89 4.94
N GLU A 73 -10.87 -22.11 4.51
CA GLU A 73 -11.77 -23.24 4.72
C GLU A 73 -11.93 -23.57 6.21
N LEU A 74 -10.84 -23.54 6.99
CA LEU A 74 -10.88 -23.76 8.43
C LEU A 74 -11.61 -22.63 9.17
N MET A 75 -11.61 -21.42 8.64
CA MET A 75 -12.44 -20.32 9.14
C MET A 75 -13.90 -20.41 8.71
N GLY A 76 -14.21 -21.27 7.74
CA GLY A 76 -15.52 -21.33 7.11
C GLY A 76 -15.79 -20.14 6.17
N TYR A 77 -14.76 -19.55 5.60
CA TYR A 77 -14.87 -18.51 4.58
C TYR A 77 -14.68 -19.13 3.19
N ALA A 78 -15.73 -19.10 2.36
CA ALA A 78 -15.55 -19.15 0.92
C ALA A 78 -15.04 -17.79 0.42
N PRO A 79 -14.29 -17.72 -0.70
CA PRO A 79 -13.88 -16.45 -1.27
C PRO A 79 -15.08 -15.54 -1.58
N GLN A 80 -15.10 -14.33 -1.02
CA GLN A 80 -16.18 -13.36 -1.17
C GLN A 80 -15.61 -11.99 -1.52
N GLN A 81 -15.27 -11.82 -2.79
CA GLN A 81 -14.61 -10.63 -3.30
C GLN A 81 -15.38 -9.33 -3.00
N ARG A 82 -16.70 -9.33 -3.18
CA ARG A 82 -17.53 -8.14 -2.94
C ARG A 82 -17.43 -7.67 -1.49
N GLN A 83 -17.58 -8.58 -0.53
CA GLN A 83 -17.54 -8.25 0.90
C GLN A 83 -16.15 -7.77 1.31
N ALA A 84 -15.09 -8.40 0.78
CA ALA A 84 -13.72 -7.96 0.99
C ALA A 84 -13.49 -6.54 0.46
N ASN A 85 -14.03 -6.22 -0.74
CA ASN A 85 -13.94 -4.90 -1.33
C ASN A 85 -14.66 -3.83 -0.52
N GLU A 86 -15.82 -4.14 0.05
CA GLU A 86 -16.56 -3.21 0.93
C GLU A 86 -15.74 -2.84 2.18
N LEU A 87 -15.05 -3.81 2.80
CA LEU A 87 -14.15 -3.56 3.93
C LEU A 87 -12.93 -2.72 3.51
N LEU A 88 -12.30 -3.07 2.38
CA LEU A 88 -11.16 -2.32 1.86
C LEU A 88 -11.53 -0.86 1.59
N ILE A 89 -12.66 -0.60 0.92
CA ILE A 89 -13.13 0.75 0.63
C ILE A 89 -13.44 1.52 1.93
N LYS A 90 -13.97 0.85 2.95
CA LYS A 90 -14.19 1.48 4.26
C LYS A 90 -12.88 1.96 4.88
N LEU A 91 -11.80 1.18 4.77
CA LEU A 91 -10.46 1.55 5.26
C LEU A 91 -9.84 2.68 4.43
N VAL A 92 -10.01 2.64 3.10
CA VAL A 92 -9.58 3.72 2.20
C VAL A 92 -10.22 5.06 2.60
N ARG A 93 -11.53 5.07 2.88
CA ARG A 93 -12.25 6.27 3.36
C ARG A 93 -11.75 6.79 4.71
N ARG A 94 -11.01 6.00 5.45
CA ARG A 94 -10.35 6.36 6.72
C ARG A 94 -8.86 6.67 6.52
N SER A 95 -8.44 6.79 5.26
CA SER A 95 -7.04 7.00 4.88
C SER A 95 -6.08 6.01 5.56
N TYR A 96 -6.50 4.74 5.71
CA TYR A 96 -5.61 3.70 6.23
C TYR A 96 -4.57 3.33 5.18
N ASP A 97 -3.27 3.50 5.50
CA ASP A 97 -2.17 3.45 4.54
C ASP A 97 -2.12 2.17 3.71
N THR A 98 -2.13 1.02 4.37
CA THR A 98 -2.09 -0.28 3.70
C THR A 98 -3.28 -0.47 2.74
N ALA A 99 -4.45 0.05 3.08
CA ALA A 99 -5.62 -0.03 2.21
C ALA A 99 -5.52 0.93 1.01
N LEU A 100 -4.99 2.15 1.22
CA LEU A 100 -4.73 3.10 0.14
C LEU A 100 -3.81 2.49 -0.91
N TYR A 101 -2.67 1.92 -0.46
CA TYR A 101 -1.68 1.30 -1.33
C TYR A 101 -2.27 0.12 -2.11
N ASN A 102 -2.89 -0.84 -1.43
CA ASN A 102 -3.41 -2.05 -2.09
C ASN A 102 -4.61 -1.76 -2.99
N TYR A 103 -5.49 -0.84 -2.61
CA TYR A 103 -6.59 -0.43 -3.48
C TYR A 103 -6.08 0.24 -4.76
N ALA A 104 -5.03 1.08 -4.64
CA ALA A 104 -4.38 1.67 -5.80
C ALA A 104 -3.80 0.61 -6.74
N LEU A 105 -3.17 -0.45 -6.21
CA LEU A 105 -2.68 -1.57 -7.03
C LEU A 105 -3.83 -2.28 -7.77
N TYR A 106 -4.93 -2.58 -7.11
CA TYR A 106 -6.09 -3.19 -7.75
C TYR A 106 -6.68 -2.32 -8.87
N LEU A 107 -6.68 -1.01 -8.68
CA LEU A 107 -7.15 -0.06 -9.71
C LEU A 107 -6.18 0.04 -10.89
N LEU A 108 -4.88 -0.06 -10.68
CA LEU A 108 -3.90 -0.10 -11.78
C LEU A 108 -4.07 -1.34 -12.65
N ASP A 109 -4.28 -2.47 -12.00
CA ASP A 109 -4.35 -3.77 -12.67
C ASP A 109 -5.75 -4.07 -13.22
N GLY A 110 -6.79 -3.45 -12.67
CA GLY A 110 -8.17 -3.81 -12.98
C GLY A 110 -8.53 -5.19 -12.43
N SER A 111 -7.93 -5.59 -11.30
CA SER A 111 -8.09 -6.89 -10.67
C SER A 111 -9.05 -6.84 -9.49
N ASP A 112 -9.31 -8.01 -8.89
CA ASP A 112 -10.11 -8.16 -7.67
C ASP A 112 -11.50 -7.50 -7.73
N GLY A 113 -12.12 -7.47 -8.93
CA GLY A 113 -13.45 -6.91 -9.15
C GLY A 113 -13.48 -5.39 -9.21
N PHE A 114 -12.32 -4.74 -9.30
CA PHE A 114 -12.20 -3.31 -9.56
C PHE A 114 -11.96 -3.02 -11.03
N ILE A 115 -12.53 -1.93 -11.52
CA ILE A 115 -12.29 -1.45 -12.88
C ILE A 115 -10.99 -0.65 -12.90
N LYS A 116 -10.15 -0.90 -13.90
CA LYS A 116 -8.89 -0.18 -14.09
C LYS A 116 -9.11 1.34 -14.10
N ASN A 117 -8.36 2.06 -13.23
CA ASN A 117 -8.43 3.51 -13.12
C ASN A 117 -7.08 4.07 -12.64
N GLU A 118 -6.20 4.35 -13.58
CA GLU A 118 -4.85 4.83 -13.30
C GLU A 118 -4.82 6.18 -12.58
N LEU A 119 -5.75 7.08 -12.92
CA LEU A 119 -5.81 8.40 -12.29
C LEU A 119 -6.19 8.30 -10.81
N LEU A 120 -7.19 7.46 -10.49
CA LEU A 120 -7.58 7.23 -9.11
C LEU A 120 -6.47 6.51 -8.34
N ALA A 121 -5.81 5.53 -8.96
CA ALA A 121 -4.66 4.85 -8.37
C ALA A 121 -3.52 5.82 -8.02
N LEU A 122 -3.16 6.70 -8.96
CA LEU A 122 -2.16 7.74 -8.73
C LEU A 122 -2.54 8.64 -7.54
N ASN A 123 -3.79 9.08 -7.45
CA ASN A 123 -4.25 9.93 -6.36
C ASN A 123 -4.14 9.22 -5.00
N LEU A 124 -4.46 7.93 -4.94
CA LEU A 124 -4.36 7.12 -3.73
C LEU A 124 -2.90 6.90 -3.29
N PHE A 125 -1.99 6.65 -4.22
CA PHE A 125 -0.56 6.59 -3.91
C PHE A 125 -0.04 7.93 -3.39
N GLU A 126 -0.44 9.04 -4.00
CA GLU A 126 -0.04 10.37 -3.52
C GLU A 126 -0.65 10.72 -2.16
N GLU A 127 -1.87 10.26 -1.87
CA GLU A 127 -2.48 10.41 -0.54
C GLU A 127 -1.69 9.60 0.50
N SER A 128 -1.41 8.32 0.23
CA SER A 128 -0.61 7.44 1.09
C SER A 128 0.78 8.05 1.36
N PHE A 129 1.47 8.52 0.33
CA PHE A 129 2.74 9.22 0.50
C PHE A 129 2.59 10.50 1.34
N LYS A 130 1.61 11.36 1.02
CA LYS A 130 1.45 12.66 1.67
C LYS A 130 1.04 12.55 3.14
N VAL A 131 0.16 11.61 3.47
CA VAL A 131 -0.41 11.46 4.81
C VAL A 131 0.48 10.61 5.69
N HIS A 132 1.06 9.54 5.15
CA HIS A 132 1.78 8.52 5.92
C HIS A 132 3.29 8.48 5.64
N GLY A 133 3.77 9.20 4.62
CA GLY A 133 5.18 9.11 4.22
C GLY A 133 5.54 7.74 3.63
N ASN A 134 4.58 7.05 3.02
CA ASN A 134 4.79 5.73 2.43
C ASN A 134 5.71 5.84 1.21
N ALA A 135 6.89 5.24 1.31
CA ALA A 135 7.93 5.36 0.29
C ALA A 135 7.65 4.52 -0.96
N ASP A 136 7.00 3.37 -0.80
CA ASP A 136 6.57 2.53 -1.94
C ASP A 136 5.48 3.25 -2.73
N SER A 137 4.56 3.92 -2.05
CA SER A 137 3.55 4.77 -2.67
C SER A 137 4.17 5.96 -3.41
N ALA A 138 5.21 6.58 -2.85
CA ALA A 138 5.95 7.63 -3.54
C ALA A 138 6.61 7.09 -4.81
N MET A 139 7.23 5.91 -4.75
CA MET A 139 7.82 5.25 -5.90
C MET A 139 6.79 4.98 -7.00
N MET A 140 5.66 4.36 -6.66
CA MET A 140 4.57 4.06 -7.59
C MET A 140 4.00 5.33 -8.24
N ALA A 141 3.74 6.36 -7.45
CA ALA A 141 3.27 7.65 -7.97
C ALA A 141 4.30 8.29 -8.91
N GLY A 142 5.59 8.20 -8.59
CA GLY A 142 6.68 8.69 -9.42
C GLY A 142 6.76 7.98 -10.77
N ILE A 143 6.65 6.66 -10.78
CA ILE A 143 6.63 5.84 -12.00
C ILE A 143 5.43 6.20 -12.89
N ILE A 144 4.23 6.18 -12.33
CA ILE A 144 2.99 6.44 -13.07
C ILE A 144 3.01 7.85 -13.68
N ARG A 145 3.45 8.85 -12.91
CA ARG A 145 3.61 10.21 -13.43
C ARG A 145 4.64 10.30 -14.54
N ASN A 146 5.76 9.59 -14.44
CA ASN A 146 6.79 9.59 -15.45
C ASN A 146 6.31 8.93 -16.75
N GLU A 147 5.50 7.89 -16.69
CA GLU A 147 4.87 7.24 -17.85
C GLU A 147 3.80 8.10 -18.52
N SER A 148 3.04 8.84 -17.71
CA SER A 148 1.91 9.65 -18.19
C SER A 148 2.34 11.05 -18.68
N LEU A 149 3.66 11.35 -18.70
CA LEU A 149 4.14 12.70 -18.90
C LEU A 149 3.91 13.26 -20.30
N VAL A 150 3.16 14.38 -20.31
CA VAL A 150 3.36 15.43 -21.30
C VAL A 150 4.54 16.28 -20.80
N PRO A 151 5.60 16.52 -21.61
CA PRO A 151 6.80 17.21 -21.16
C PRO A 151 6.49 18.61 -20.61
N GLY A 152 6.83 18.86 -19.35
CA GLY A 152 6.70 20.16 -18.73
C GLY A 152 7.44 20.22 -17.37
N THR A 153 8.11 21.32 -17.10
CA THR A 153 9.00 21.49 -15.93
C THR A 153 8.37 21.23 -14.57
N LYS A 154 7.08 21.57 -14.37
CA LYS A 154 6.40 21.33 -13.07
C LYS A 154 6.13 19.86 -12.80
N ALA A 155 5.74 19.10 -13.82
CA ALA A 155 5.50 17.67 -13.70
C ALA A 155 6.82 16.92 -13.40
N ARG A 156 7.92 17.32 -14.06
CA ARG A 156 9.25 16.74 -13.81
C ARG A 156 9.70 16.93 -12.36
N ARG A 157 9.58 18.14 -11.83
CA ARG A 157 9.95 18.41 -10.43
C ARG A 157 9.22 17.50 -9.45
N ARG A 158 7.92 17.26 -9.67
CA ARG A 158 7.14 16.36 -8.80
C ARG A 158 7.63 14.92 -8.86
N ILE A 159 8.01 14.44 -10.04
CA ILE A 159 8.58 13.10 -10.21
C ILE A 159 9.91 13.00 -9.45
N ASP A 160 10.79 13.99 -9.63
CA ASP A 160 12.09 14.03 -8.95
C ASP A 160 11.91 14.00 -7.42
N GLU A 161 10.95 14.75 -6.88
CA GLU A 161 10.59 14.75 -5.45
C GLU A 161 10.19 13.35 -4.96
N LEU A 162 9.27 12.69 -5.67
CA LEU A 162 8.74 11.37 -5.31
C LEU A 162 9.83 10.28 -5.37
N ILE A 163 10.59 10.24 -6.47
CA ILE A 163 11.63 9.23 -6.65
C ILE A 163 12.81 9.47 -5.68
N THR A 164 13.20 10.74 -5.46
CA THR A 164 14.23 11.06 -4.46
C THR A 164 13.80 10.63 -3.07
N PHE A 165 12.53 10.83 -2.69
CA PHE A 165 12.01 10.37 -1.41
C PHE A 165 12.08 8.85 -1.30
N ALA A 166 11.69 8.10 -2.34
CA ALA A 166 11.80 6.65 -2.37
C ALA A 166 13.25 6.16 -2.23
N ILE A 167 14.21 6.84 -2.89
CA ILE A 167 15.64 6.53 -2.76
C ILE A 167 16.14 6.74 -1.33
N LEU A 168 15.81 7.89 -0.73
CA LEU A 168 16.23 8.22 0.64
C LEU A 168 15.69 7.22 1.67
N ASN A 169 14.51 6.66 1.41
CA ASN A 169 13.90 5.61 2.22
C ASN A 169 14.28 4.19 1.77
N LYS A 170 15.27 4.06 0.90
CA LYS A 170 15.86 2.77 0.47
C LYS A 170 14.84 1.82 -0.20
N VAL A 171 13.86 2.38 -0.90
CA VAL A 171 12.93 1.55 -1.70
C VAL A 171 13.73 0.80 -2.76
N PRO A 172 13.61 -0.53 -2.82
CA PRO A 172 14.37 -1.33 -3.78
C PRO A 172 14.12 -0.87 -5.23
N GLY A 173 15.16 -0.83 -6.04
CA GLY A 173 15.06 -0.41 -7.44
C GLY A 173 14.88 1.08 -7.71
N ALA A 174 14.62 1.94 -6.70
CA ALA A 174 14.37 3.37 -6.90
C ALA A 174 15.58 4.10 -7.51
N GLN A 175 16.79 3.82 -7.02
CA GLN A 175 18.02 4.40 -7.58
C GLN A 175 18.25 3.93 -9.03
N THR A 176 18.00 2.68 -9.31
CA THR A 176 18.11 2.12 -10.67
C THR A 176 17.11 2.77 -11.60
N TYR A 177 15.87 2.95 -11.16
CA TYR A 177 14.83 3.63 -11.92
C TYR A 177 15.22 5.08 -12.24
N GLN A 178 15.69 5.84 -11.26
CA GLN A 178 16.14 7.21 -11.46
C GLN A 178 17.25 7.28 -12.51
N THR A 179 18.27 6.45 -12.38
CA THR A 179 19.41 6.44 -13.30
C THR A 179 19.00 6.07 -14.72
N ARG A 180 18.12 5.06 -14.86
CA ARG A 180 17.74 4.51 -16.15
C ARG A 180 16.72 5.35 -16.90
N TYR A 181 15.70 5.86 -16.21
CA TYR A 181 14.52 6.46 -16.85
C TYR A 181 14.39 7.97 -16.64
N ILE A 182 15.02 8.51 -15.60
CA ILE A 182 14.91 9.94 -15.29
C ILE A 182 16.13 10.72 -15.78
N ASN A 183 17.34 10.25 -15.50
CA ASN A 183 18.58 10.98 -15.79
C ASN A 183 19.03 10.89 -17.25
N LYS A 184 18.54 9.92 -18.02
CA LYS A 184 19.01 9.69 -19.39
C LYS A 184 18.11 10.22 -20.49
N ASP A 185 17.08 11.02 -20.17
CA ASP A 185 16.09 11.53 -21.15
C ASP A 185 15.44 10.48 -22.07
N TYR A 186 15.40 9.21 -21.65
CA TYR A 186 14.76 8.13 -22.39
C TYR A 186 13.23 8.18 -22.28
N LEU A 187 12.62 9.33 -22.57
CA LEU A 187 11.16 9.47 -22.70
C LEU A 187 10.57 8.56 -23.78
N HIS A 188 11.40 8.08 -24.70
CA HIS A 188 10.96 7.24 -25.82
C HIS A 188 10.98 5.75 -25.54
N ASP A 189 11.66 5.30 -24.47
CA ASP A 189 11.82 3.88 -24.14
C ASP A 189 10.98 3.43 -22.92
N LEU A 190 10.16 4.30 -22.36
CA LEU A 190 9.25 3.94 -21.29
C LEU A 190 8.18 3.00 -21.83
N LYS A 191 8.27 1.75 -21.43
CA LYS A 191 7.23 0.78 -21.72
C LYS A 191 5.99 1.14 -20.91
N PRO A 192 4.80 1.09 -21.50
CA PRO A 192 3.56 1.09 -20.73
C PRO A 192 3.66 0.05 -19.61
N ASP A 193 3.14 0.36 -18.42
CA ASP A 193 3.16 -0.53 -17.25
C ASP A 193 4.56 -0.83 -16.67
N SER A 194 5.52 0.11 -16.71
CA SER A 194 6.83 -0.05 -16.05
C SER A 194 6.71 -0.20 -14.52
N TRP A 195 5.61 0.28 -13.93
CA TRP A 195 5.23 0.00 -12.55
C TRP A 195 5.07 -1.51 -12.28
N ARG A 196 4.53 -2.28 -13.24
CA ARG A 196 4.40 -3.74 -13.12
C ARG A 196 5.76 -4.39 -13.09
N THR A 197 6.64 -4.02 -14.02
CA THR A 197 8.02 -4.51 -14.06
C THR A 197 8.75 -4.21 -12.75
N TRP A 198 8.51 -3.05 -12.15
CA TRP A 198 9.09 -2.71 -10.87
C TRP A 198 8.53 -3.56 -9.73
N LEU A 199 7.20 -3.77 -9.67
CA LEU A 199 6.57 -4.62 -8.65
C LEU A 199 7.02 -6.07 -8.75
N ASP A 200 7.07 -6.64 -9.96
CA ASP A 200 7.51 -8.02 -10.19
C ASP A 200 8.94 -8.22 -9.70
N ALA A 201 9.80 -7.20 -9.86
CA ALA A 201 11.17 -7.24 -9.35
C ALA A 201 11.28 -7.18 -7.81
N GLN A 202 10.20 -6.78 -7.09
CA GLN A 202 10.16 -6.80 -5.62
C GLN A 202 9.69 -8.16 -5.07
N ALA A 203 9.03 -8.97 -5.88
CA ALA A 203 8.49 -10.26 -5.48
C ALA A 203 9.52 -11.41 -5.52
N LEU A 204 10.74 -11.14 -6.03
CA LEU A 204 11.88 -12.06 -6.09
C LEU A 204 12.83 -11.85 -4.92
#